data_17068a3ae8ff6ec682b6750dd0830525
#
_entry.id   17068a3ae8ff6ec682b6750dd0830525
#
_cell.length_a   1.000
_cell.length_b   1.000
_cell.length_c   1.000
_cell.angle_alpha   90.00
_cell.angle_beta   90.00
_cell.angle_gamma   90.00
#
_symmetry.space_group_name_H-M   'P 1'
#
loop_
_entity.id
_entity.type
_entity.pdbx_description
1 polymer ?
#
loop_
_entity_poly.entity_id
_entity_poly.type
_entity_poly.pdbx_seq_one_letter_code
_entity_poly.pdbx_strand_id
1 'polypeptide(L)'
;GILDKYHVQVIGVQIDAIERGEDRIEFKKSMNEIGIEMARSEVSYSVDEALAIADKLGYPVVLRPAYTMGGAGGGLVYNKEELKTVCARGLQASLVGQVLVEESILGWEELELEVVRDEEGNMITVCFIENIDPLGVHTGDSFCAAPMLTISKELQARLQEQAYRIVDSVREIGGTNVQFAHDPVSDRIVVIEINPRTSRSSALASKATGYPIAKVAAKIALGYNLDEIKNAVTGKTFACFEPTLDYVVLTFPRWP
;
A
#
# COMPACT_ATOMS: atom_id res chain seq x y z
N GLY A 1 -12.22 18.92 13.18
CA GLY A 1 -12.67 19.10 14.09
C GLY A 1 -13.18 18.85 15.50
N ILE A 2 -13.85 17.70 15.77
CA ILE A 2 -14.40 17.46 17.13
C ILE A 2 -13.29 17.31 18.17
N LEU A 3 -12.21 16.60 17.84
CA LEU A 3 -11.08 16.38 18.74
C LEU A 3 -10.39 17.72 19.10
N ASP A 4 -10.16 18.58 18.10
CA ASP A 4 -9.58 19.91 18.31
C ASP A 4 -10.45 20.77 19.21
N LYS A 5 -11.76 20.72 19.03
CA LYS A 5 -12.74 21.44 19.87
C LYS A 5 -12.63 21.08 21.35
N TYR A 6 -12.29 19.82 21.64
CA TYR A 6 -12.17 19.32 23.01
C TYR A 6 -10.70 19.20 23.48
N HIS A 7 -9.74 19.72 22.71
CA HIS A 7 -8.30 19.65 22.99
C HIS A 7 -7.82 18.21 23.24
N VAL A 8 -8.36 17.25 22.47
CA VAL A 8 -7.93 15.84 22.54
C VAL A 8 -6.78 15.63 21.57
N GLN A 9 -5.63 15.24 22.09
CA GLN A 9 -4.47 14.90 21.28
C GLN A 9 -4.64 13.49 20.68
N VAL A 10 -4.44 13.40 19.37
CA VAL A 10 -4.32 12.10 18.68
C VAL A 10 -2.88 11.61 18.83
N ILE A 11 -2.69 10.37 19.27
CA ILE A 11 -1.38 9.73 19.39
C ILE A 11 -1.20 8.72 18.27
N GLY A 12 0.03 8.49 17.82
CA GLY A 12 0.36 7.65 16.67
C GLY A 12 0.07 8.36 15.34
N VAL A 13 -0.52 7.65 14.38
CA VAL A 13 -0.83 8.21 13.07
C VAL A 13 -1.76 9.41 13.17
N GLN A 14 -1.41 10.50 12.50
CA GLN A 14 -2.17 11.73 12.50
C GLN A 14 -3.27 11.71 11.45
N ILE A 15 -4.35 12.49 11.66
CA ILE A 15 -5.53 12.49 10.77
C ILE A 15 -5.14 12.88 9.34
N ASP A 16 -4.27 13.87 9.19
CA ASP A 16 -3.80 14.31 7.88
C ASP A 16 -2.94 13.26 7.14
N ALA A 17 -2.22 12.42 7.87
CA ALA A 17 -1.50 11.29 7.30
C ALA A 17 -2.46 10.20 6.83
N ILE A 18 -3.54 9.94 7.58
CA ILE A 18 -4.60 9.02 7.17
C ILE A 18 -5.28 9.52 5.88
N GLU A 19 -5.65 10.80 5.84
CA GLU A 19 -6.29 11.39 4.65
C GLU A 19 -5.38 11.29 3.43
N ARG A 20 -4.09 11.62 3.56
CA ARG A 20 -3.12 11.51 2.45
C ARG A 20 -2.84 10.08 2.02
N GLY A 21 -2.93 9.11 2.92
CA GLY A 21 -2.70 7.71 2.61
C GLY A 21 -3.93 6.98 2.06
N GLU A 22 -5.12 7.30 2.58
CA GLU A 22 -6.37 6.57 2.28
C GLU A 22 -7.18 7.21 1.14
N ASP A 23 -7.10 8.55 0.95
CA ASP A 23 -7.75 9.20 -0.19
C ASP A 23 -6.90 9.01 -1.45
N ARG A 24 -7.45 8.29 -2.44
CA ARG A 24 -6.73 7.97 -3.69
C ARG A 24 -6.27 9.18 -4.47
N ILE A 25 -7.04 10.27 -4.45
CA ILE A 25 -6.72 11.48 -5.22
C ILE A 25 -5.58 12.21 -4.54
N GLU A 26 -5.67 12.40 -3.22
CA GLU A 26 -4.62 13.03 -2.44
C GLU A 26 -3.33 12.18 -2.42
N PHE A 27 -3.46 10.86 -2.31
CA PHE A 27 -2.32 9.96 -2.41
C PHE A 27 -1.63 10.06 -3.77
N LYS A 28 -2.40 10.01 -4.87
CA LYS A 28 -1.84 10.17 -6.22
C LYS A 28 -1.15 11.51 -6.42
N LYS A 29 -1.71 12.58 -5.89
CA LYS A 29 -1.09 13.91 -5.92
C LYS A 29 0.24 13.91 -5.17
N SER A 30 0.27 13.39 -3.95
CA SER A 30 1.47 13.25 -3.14
C SER A 30 2.54 12.41 -3.83
N MET A 31 2.17 11.29 -4.47
CA MET A 31 3.10 10.44 -5.22
C MET A 31 3.69 11.16 -6.43
N ASN A 32 2.88 11.92 -7.16
CA ASN A 32 3.37 12.73 -8.29
C ASN A 32 4.37 13.81 -7.83
N GLU A 33 4.11 14.47 -6.69
CA GLU A 33 5.00 15.49 -6.11
C GLU A 33 6.38 14.95 -5.76
N ILE A 34 6.46 13.71 -5.29
CA ILE A 34 7.72 13.04 -4.95
C ILE A 34 8.28 12.19 -6.10
N GLY A 35 7.63 12.18 -7.27
CA GLY A 35 8.09 11.41 -8.45
C GLY A 35 8.03 9.90 -8.28
N ILE A 36 7.07 9.39 -7.49
CA ILE A 36 6.77 7.96 -7.37
C ILE A 36 5.64 7.61 -8.35
N GLU A 37 5.84 6.55 -9.10
CA GLU A 37 4.88 6.13 -10.11
C GLU A 37 3.71 5.36 -9.49
N MET A 38 2.49 5.67 -9.94
CA MET A 38 1.27 4.90 -9.70
C MET A 38 0.73 4.37 -11.02
N ALA A 39 -0.18 3.43 -10.97
CA ALA A 39 -0.90 3.01 -12.17
C ALA A 39 -1.52 4.23 -12.86
N ARG A 40 -1.32 4.33 -14.18
CA ARG A 40 -1.84 5.44 -14.99
C ARG A 40 -3.36 5.44 -14.93
N SER A 41 -3.93 6.57 -14.59
CA SER A 41 -5.38 6.68 -14.42
C SER A 41 -5.86 8.10 -14.66
N GLU A 42 -7.08 8.21 -15.17
CA GLU A 42 -7.78 9.49 -15.34
C GLU A 42 -9.22 9.36 -14.82
N VAL A 43 -9.76 10.47 -14.34
CA VAL A 43 -11.15 10.55 -13.86
C VAL A 43 -12.08 10.78 -15.04
N SER A 44 -13.22 10.11 -15.01
CA SER A 44 -14.29 10.24 -16.00
C SER A 44 -15.63 10.51 -15.34
N TYR A 45 -16.43 11.36 -15.95
CA TYR A 45 -17.80 11.69 -15.55
C TYR A 45 -18.85 11.20 -16.56
N SER A 46 -18.40 10.59 -17.66
CA SER A 46 -19.26 10.06 -18.72
C SER A 46 -18.67 8.80 -19.35
N VAL A 47 -19.51 8.02 -20.02
CA VAL A 47 -19.06 6.83 -20.76
C VAL A 47 -18.12 7.22 -21.92
N ASP A 48 -18.40 8.33 -22.59
CA ASP A 48 -17.59 8.79 -23.74
C ASP A 48 -16.19 9.23 -23.30
N GLU A 49 -16.08 9.95 -22.17
CA GLU A 49 -14.77 10.27 -21.56
C GLU A 49 -14.00 9.00 -21.16
N ALA A 50 -14.68 8.04 -20.54
CA ALA A 50 -14.06 6.78 -20.13
C ALA A 50 -13.53 5.98 -21.34
N LEU A 51 -14.26 5.98 -22.46
CA LEU A 51 -13.81 5.37 -23.70
C LEU A 51 -12.54 6.06 -24.25
N ALA A 52 -12.53 7.37 -24.26
CA ALA A 52 -11.36 8.14 -24.72
C ALA A 52 -10.12 7.90 -23.84
N ILE A 53 -10.31 7.80 -22.53
CA ILE A 53 -9.22 7.49 -21.58
C ILE A 53 -8.71 6.06 -21.82
N ALA A 54 -9.61 5.09 -21.92
CA ALA A 54 -9.24 3.69 -22.14
C ALA A 54 -8.50 3.49 -23.50
N ASP A 55 -8.87 4.26 -24.53
CA ASP A 55 -8.16 4.22 -25.82
C ASP A 55 -6.71 4.73 -25.71
N LYS A 56 -6.44 5.67 -24.78
CA LYS A 56 -5.07 6.15 -24.50
C LYS A 56 -4.28 5.16 -23.64
N LEU A 57 -4.92 4.57 -22.62
CA LEU A 57 -4.27 3.65 -21.70
C LEU A 57 -3.97 2.29 -22.31
N GLY A 58 -4.84 1.83 -23.23
CA GLY A 58 -4.86 0.48 -23.75
C GLY A 58 -5.68 -0.48 -22.86
N TYR A 59 -6.35 -1.46 -23.51
CA TYR A 59 -7.08 -2.50 -22.77
C TYR A 59 -6.14 -3.64 -22.34
N PRO A 60 -6.42 -4.33 -21.21
CA PRO A 60 -7.55 -4.11 -20.30
C PRO A 60 -7.36 -2.88 -19.41
N VAL A 61 -8.49 -2.31 -18.95
CA VAL A 61 -8.52 -1.23 -17.95
C VAL A 61 -9.39 -1.61 -16.75
N VAL A 62 -9.14 -0.99 -15.61
CA VAL A 62 -9.93 -1.15 -14.39
C VAL A 62 -10.80 0.09 -14.18
N LEU A 63 -12.08 -0.13 -13.93
CA LEU A 63 -13.02 0.93 -13.58
C LEU A 63 -13.29 0.92 -12.08
N ARG A 64 -13.10 2.07 -11.43
CA ARG A 64 -13.32 2.23 -9.99
C ARG A 64 -14.26 3.40 -9.75
N PRO A 65 -15.54 3.15 -9.44
CA PRO A 65 -16.47 4.22 -9.06
C PRO A 65 -16.02 4.87 -7.76
N ALA A 66 -16.11 6.21 -7.70
CA ALA A 66 -15.75 6.95 -6.50
C ALA A 66 -16.80 6.75 -5.39
N TYR A 67 -16.32 6.69 -4.14
CA TYR A 67 -17.16 6.58 -2.92
C TYR A 67 -18.12 5.37 -2.93
N THR A 68 -17.65 4.22 -3.42
CA THR A 68 -18.38 2.96 -3.35
C THR A 68 -17.72 2.00 -2.38
N MET A 69 -18.52 1.19 -1.67
CA MET A 69 -18.00 0.17 -0.76
C MET A 69 -17.78 -1.15 -1.51
N GLY A 70 -16.67 -1.84 -1.18
CA GLY A 70 -16.41 -3.19 -1.69
C GLY A 70 -16.26 -3.30 -3.21
N GLY A 71 -15.87 -2.21 -3.90
CA GLY A 71 -15.69 -2.22 -5.37
C GLY A 71 -17.01 -2.28 -6.16
N ALA A 72 -18.15 -1.99 -5.53
CA ALA A 72 -19.46 -2.04 -6.17
C ALA A 72 -19.51 -1.16 -7.44
N GLY A 73 -20.02 -1.72 -8.53
CA GLY A 73 -20.16 -1.03 -9.82
C GLY A 73 -18.90 -0.92 -10.66
N GLY A 74 -17.73 -1.25 -10.12
CA GLY A 74 -16.46 -1.30 -10.84
C GLY A 74 -16.13 -2.66 -11.43
N GLY A 75 -14.94 -2.78 -12.01
CA GLY A 75 -14.41 -4.05 -12.51
C GLY A 75 -13.35 -3.89 -13.59
N LEU A 76 -12.74 -5.01 -13.93
CA LEU A 76 -11.83 -5.13 -15.05
C LEU A 76 -12.62 -5.25 -16.35
N VAL A 77 -12.21 -4.53 -17.38
CA VAL A 77 -12.85 -4.54 -18.71
C VAL A 77 -11.81 -4.71 -19.80
N TYR A 78 -12.13 -5.56 -20.79
CA TYR A 78 -11.20 -5.98 -21.84
C TYR A 78 -11.46 -5.31 -23.19
N ASN A 79 -12.60 -4.65 -23.33
CA ASN A 79 -13.01 -4.04 -24.61
C ASN A 79 -14.01 -2.90 -24.40
N LYS A 80 -14.29 -2.17 -25.48
CA LYS A 80 -15.19 -1.01 -25.48
C LYS A 80 -16.63 -1.34 -25.08
N GLU A 81 -17.13 -2.51 -25.46
CA GLU A 81 -18.53 -2.89 -25.17
C GLU A 81 -18.73 -3.20 -23.68
N GLU A 82 -17.77 -3.91 -23.08
CA GLU A 82 -17.74 -4.14 -21.64
C GLU A 82 -17.61 -2.82 -20.88
N LEU A 83 -16.70 -1.92 -21.35
CA LEU A 83 -16.49 -0.62 -20.72
C LEU A 83 -17.77 0.19 -20.67
N LYS A 84 -18.54 0.29 -21.73
CA LYS A 84 -19.81 1.02 -21.77
C LYS A 84 -20.75 0.56 -20.67
N THR A 85 -20.90 -0.77 -20.54
CA THR A 85 -21.81 -1.37 -19.56
C THR A 85 -21.34 -1.16 -18.13
N VAL A 86 -20.05 -1.44 -17.86
CA VAL A 86 -19.48 -1.32 -16.50
C VAL A 86 -19.38 0.14 -16.08
N CYS A 87 -18.97 1.04 -16.99
CA CYS A 87 -18.87 2.47 -16.70
C CYS A 87 -20.23 3.09 -16.40
N ALA A 88 -21.27 2.79 -17.18
CA ALA A 88 -22.62 3.28 -16.93
C ALA A 88 -23.13 2.84 -15.54
N ARG A 89 -22.91 1.58 -15.19
CA ARG A 89 -23.24 1.06 -13.85
C ARG A 89 -22.41 1.74 -12.77
N GLY A 90 -21.11 1.97 -13.00
CA GLY A 90 -20.21 2.63 -12.07
C GLY A 90 -20.60 4.09 -11.80
N LEU A 91 -20.96 4.84 -12.84
CA LEU A 91 -21.43 6.21 -12.72
C LEU A 91 -22.74 6.31 -11.90
N GLN A 92 -23.63 5.33 -12.06
CA GLN A 92 -24.87 5.25 -11.25
C GLN A 92 -24.59 4.87 -9.79
N ALA A 93 -23.61 4.00 -9.54
CA ALA A 93 -23.24 3.55 -8.20
C ALA A 93 -22.48 4.63 -7.41
N SER A 94 -21.75 5.51 -8.11
CA SER A 94 -20.98 6.58 -7.50
C SER A 94 -21.88 7.70 -6.98
N LEU A 95 -21.73 8.06 -5.71
CA LEU A 95 -22.47 9.18 -5.10
C LEU A 95 -22.21 10.54 -5.76
N VAL A 96 -21.10 10.67 -6.45
CA VAL A 96 -20.68 11.92 -7.14
C VAL A 96 -20.65 11.76 -8.67
N GLY A 97 -21.16 10.65 -9.21
CA GLY A 97 -21.19 10.38 -10.64
C GLY A 97 -19.81 10.34 -11.29
N GLN A 98 -18.82 9.76 -10.61
CA GLN A 98 -17.43 9.75 -11.03
C GLN A 98 -16.88 8.32 -11.07
N VAL A 99 -16.13 8.00 -12.12
CA VAL A 99 -15.41 6.73 -12.26
C VAL A 99 -13.95 7.02 -12.60
N LEU A 100 -13.02 6.38 -11.88
CA LEU A 100 -11.62 6.35 -12.26
C LEU A 100 -11.41 5.24 -13.29
N VAL A 101 -10.77 5.58 -14.41
CA VAL A 101 -10.31 4.63 -15.43
C VAL A 101 -8.83 4.44 -15.25
N GLU A 102 -8.38 3.24 -14.96
CA GLU A 102 -7.01 2.92 -14.56
C GLU A 102 -6.44 1.83 -15.46
N GLU A 103 -5.15 1.93 -15.85
CA GLU A 103 -4.47 0.84 -16.55
C GLU A 103 -4.50 -0.43 -15.69
N SER A 104 -4.62 -1.57 -16.35
CA SER A 104 -4.54 -2.84 -15.63
C SER A 104 -3.09 -3.22 -15.39
N ILE A 105 -2.77 -3.48 -14.13
CA ILE A 105 -1.50 -4.06 -13.69
C ILE A 105 -1.71 -5.52 -13.24
N LEU A 106 -2.80 -6.14 -13.71
CA LEU A 106 -3.12 -7.53 -13.42
C LEU A 106 -1.99 -8.45 -13.88
N GLY A 107 -1.62 -9.40 -13.04
CA GLY A 107 -0.58 -10.36 -13.35
C GLY A 107 0.85 -9.89 -13.03
N TRP A 108 1.02 -8.64 -12.59
CA TRP A 108 2.32 -8.17 -12.10
C TRP A 108 2.65 -8.81 -10.76
N GLU A 109 3.92 -8.77 -10.38
CA GLU A 109 4.36 -9.19 -9.04
C GLU A 109 3.82 -8.22 -7.99
N GLU A 110 3.25 -8.74 -6.91
CA GLU A 110 2.81 -7.94 -5.77
C GLU A 110 3.81 -8.06 -4.63
N LEU A 111 4.35 -6.91 -4.19
CA LEU A 111 5.45 -6.81 -3.25
C LEU A 111 5.08 -5.84 -2.13
N GLU A 112 5.40 -6.21 -0.90
CA GLU A 112 5.04 -5.41 0.27
C GLU A 112 6.25 -5.15 1.16
N LEU A 113 6.32 -3.95 1.73
CA LEU A 113 7.29 -3.58 2.75
C LEU A 113 6.57 -3.18 4.03
N GLU A 114 6.97 -3.80 5.13
CA GLU A 114 6.58 -3.37 6.47
C GLU A 114 7.63 -2.39 7.00
N VAL A 115 7.23 -1.14 7.14
CA VAL A 115 8.10 -0.03 7.57
C VAL A 115 7.65 0.47 8.93
N VAL A 116 8.61 0.87 9.75
CA VAL A 116 8.34 1.58 11.02
C VAL A 116 9.10 2.90 10.99
N ARG A 117 8.40 4.00 11.31
CA ARG A 117 8.94 5.35 11.38
C ARG A 117 8.62 5.99 12.73
N ASP A 118 9.61 6.64 13.35
CA ASP A 118 9.40 7.43 14.56
C ASP A 118 9.15 8.93 14.26
N GLU A 119 8.95 9.71 15.30
CA GLU A 119 8.62 11.13 15.19
C GLU A 119 9.81 11.98 14.69
N GLU A 120 11.05 11.54 14.94
CA GLU A 120 12.28 12.17 14.46
C GLU A 120 12.57 11.83 12.98
N GLY A 121 11.78 10.94 12.39
CA GLY A 121 11.94 10.52 11.00
C GLY A 121 12.91 9.35 10.78
N ASN A 122 13.37 8.70 11.86
CA ASN A 122 14.12 7.47 11.71
C ASN A 122 13.20 6.37 11.19
N MET A 123 13.66 5.61 10.20
CA MET A 123 12.88 4.54 9.54
C MET A 123 13.68 3.26 9.45
N ILE A 124 12.98 2.13 9.54
CA ILE A 124 13.51 0.81 9.21
C ILE A 124 12.50 0.03 8.38
N THR A 125 13.00 -0.89 7.55
CA THR A 125 12.19 -1.95 6.94
C THR A 125 12.26 -3.17 7.85
N VAL A 126 11.13 -3.53 8.44
CA VAL A 126 11.03 -4.71 9.31
C VAL A 126 11.06 -5.99 8.49
N CYS A 127 10.36 -5.98 7.36
CA CYS A 127 10.30 -7.14 6.48
C CYS A 127 9.94 -6.76 5.05
N PHE A 128 10.54 -7.47 4.10
CA PHE A 128 10.17 -7.49 2.69
C PHE A 128 9.31 -8.73 2.47
N ILE A 129 8.11 -8.56 1.93
CA ILE A 129 7.15 -9.65 1.71
C ILE A 129 6.85 -9.75 0.22
N GLU A 130 6.96 -10.96 -0.30
CA GLU A 130 6.63 -11.31 -1.67
C GLU A 130 5.32 -12.11 -1.69
N ASN A 131 4.34 -11.63 -2.45
CA ASN A 131 3.16 -12.41 -2.78
C ASN A 131 3.49 -13.29 -3.97
N ILE A 132 3.38 -14.60 -3.82
CA ILE A 132 3.72 -15.57 -4.87
C ILE A 132 2.61 -15.62 -5.92
N ASP A 133 1.37 -15.41 -5.50
CA ASP A 133 0.26 -15.21 -6.42
C ASP A 133 0.38 -13.84 -7.08
N PRO A 134 0.14 -13.74 -8.40
CA PRO A 134 0.23 -12.48 -9.11
C PRO A 134 -0.87 -11.50 -8.67
N LEU A 135 -0.65 -10.22 -8.92
CA LEU A 135 -1.63 -9.17 -8.66
C LEU A 135 -2.97 -9.49 -9.32
N GLY A 136 -4.04 -9.40 -8.54
CA GLY A 136 -5.41 -9.80 -8.88
C GLY A 136 -5.97 -10.82 -7.90
N VAL A 137 -5.11 -11.58 -7.23
CA VAL A 137 -5.48 -12.33 -6.03
C VAL A 137 -5.42 -11.35 -4.85
N HIS A 138 -6.45 -11.34 -4.01
CA HIS A 138 -6.47 -10.44 -2.85
C HIS A 138 -5.33 -10.79 -1.90
N THR A 139 -4.57 -9.82 -1.44
CA THR A 139 -3.40 -9.98 -0.55
C THR A 139 -3.66 -10.90 0.66
N GLY A 140 -4.88 -10.84 1.21
CA GLY A 140 -5.27 -11.72 2.32
C GLY A 140 -5.50 -13.17 1.96
N ASP A 141 -5.60 -13.47 0.69
CA ASP A 141 -5.87 -14.80 0.12
C ASP A 141 -4.67 -15.33 -0.66
N SER A 142 -3.60 -14.52 -0.74
CA SER A 142 -2.37 -14.85 -1.45
C SER A 142 -1.44 -15.73 -0.62
N PHE A 143 -0.70 -16.57 -1.31
CA PHE A 143 0.47 -17.27 -0.77
C PHE A 143 1.65 -16.29 -0.71
N CYS A 144 2.25 -16.13 0.48
CA CYS A 144 3.30 -15.12 0.71
C CYS A 144 4.59 -15.75 1.23
N ALA A 145 5.72 -15.15 0.86
CA ALA A 145 7.05 -15.44 1.41
C ALA A 145 7.61 -14.22 2.17
N ALA A 146 8.15 -14.46 3.36
CA ALA A 146 8.81 -13.45 4.18
C ALA A 146 10.14 -14.00 4.74
N PRO A 147 11.31 -13.40 4.44
CA PRO A 147 11.51 -12.29 3.52
C PRO A 147 11.29 -12.68 2.04
N MET A 148 11.32 -11.69 1.13
CA MET A 148 11.26 -11.92 -0.32
C MET A 148 12.30 -12.95 -0.75
N LEU A 149 11.86 -13.96 -1.50
CA LEU A 149 12.66 -15.12 -1.89
C LEU A 149 13.22 -15.00 -3.31
N THR A 150 12.40 -14.58 -4.27
CA THR A 150 12.78 -14.56 -5.69
C THR A 150 13.20 -13.16 -6.18
N ILE A 151 12.91 -12.12 -5.42
CA ILE A 151 13.18 -10.74 -5.78
C ILE A 151 14.65 -10.37 -5.54
N SER A 152 15.30 -9.77 -6.53
CA SER A 152 16.70 -9.38 -6.46
C SER A 152 16.96 -8.34 -5.36
N LYS A 153 18.19 -8.31 -4.84
CA LYS A 153 18.57 -7.32 -3.82
C LYS A 153 18.55 -5.89 -4.36
N GLU A 154 18.82 -5.72 -5.64
CA GLU A 154 18.76 -4.44 -6.35
C GLU A 154 17.32 -3.92 -6.39
N LEU A 155 16.37 -4.78 -6.72
CA LEU A 155 14.95 -4.41 -6.71
C LEU A 155 14.45 -4.14 -5.29
N GLN A 156 14.84 -4.97 -4.31
CA GLN A 156 14.51 -4.74 -2.89
C GLN A 156 15.01 -3.36 -2.42
N ALA A 157 16.24 -2.96 -2.79
CA ALA A 157 16.78 -1.65 -2.43
C ALA A 157 16.00 -0.48 -3.07
N ARG A 158 15.58 -0.64 -4.34
CA ARG A 158 14.72 0.35 -5.03
C ARG A 158 13.36 0.49 -4.35
N LEU A 159 12.76 -0.63 -3.97
CA LEU A 159 11.48 -0.64 -3.23
C LEU A 159 11.61 0.03 -1.87
N GLN A 160 12.70 -0.24 -1.13
CA GLN A 160 12.96 0.37 0.17
C GLN A 160 13.12 1.90 0.05
N GLU A 161 13.91 2.37 -0.92
CA GLU A 161 14.07 3.80 -1.17
C GLU A 161 12.72 4.47 -1.45
N GLN A 162 11.93 3.87 -2.35
CA GLN A 162 10.60 4.40 -2.67
C GLN A 162 9.67 4.36 -1.46
N ALA A 163 9.64 3.26 -0.69
CA ALA A 163 8.82 3.13 0.50
C ALA A 163 9.15 4.22 1.54
N TYR A 164 10.43 4.50 1.77
CA TYR A 164 10.84 5.54 2.71
C TYR A 164 10.39 6.94 2.26
N ARG A 165 10.52 7.25 0.97
CA ARG A 165 10.03 8.52 0.41
C ARG A 165 8.51 8.65 0.52
N ILE A 166 7.76 7.55 0.31
CA ILE A 166 6.30 7.51 0.45
C ILE A 166 5.91 7.76 1.90
N VAL A 167 6.48 6.99 2.84
CA VAL A 167 6.18 7.09 4.27
C VAL A 167 6.49 8.48 4.81
N ASP A 168 7.61 9.07 4.37
CA ASP A 168 7.98 10.43 4.76
C ASP A 168 7.01 11.48 4.19
N SER A 169 6.59 11.34 2.93
CA SER A 169 5.68 12.29 2.27
C SER A 169 4.31 12.35 2.94
N VAL A 170 3.80 11.22 3.43
CA VAL A 170 2.53 11.16 4.17
C VAL A 170 2.71 11.48 5.66
N ARG A 171 3.95 11.57 6.13
CA ARG A 171 4.32 11.81 7.55
C ARG A 171 3.72 10.77 8.50
N GLU A 172 3.75 9.51 8.06
CA GLU A 172 3.32 8.40 8.90
C GLU A 172 4.23 8.27 10.14
N ILE A 173 3.63 7.99 11.31
CA ILE A 173 4.33 7.73 12.57
C ILE A 173 3.81 6.41 13.13
N GLY A 174 4.70 5.43 13.24
CA GLY A 174 4.36 4.09 13.70
C GLY A 174 4.69 3.03 12.69
N GLY A 175 3.88 1.97 12.64
CA GLY A 175 4.02 0.88 11.68
C GLY A 175 3.10 1.04 10.50
N THR A 176 3.63 0.86 9.31
CA THR A 176 2.89 0.99 8.05
C THR A 176 3.27 -0.10 7.06
N ASN A 177 2.34 -0.42 6.18
CA ASN A 177 2.54 -1.32 5.07
C ASN A 177 2.50 -0.52 3.76
N VAL A 178 3.50 -0.70 2.90
CA VAL A 178 3.54 -0.12 1.55
C VAL A 178 3.48 -1.24 0.53
N GLN A 179 2.51 -1.17 -0.37
CA GLN A 179 2.28 -2.18 -1.41
C GLN A 179 2.69 -1.67 -2.77
N PHE A 180 3.45 -2.49 -3.48
CA PHE A 180 3.96 -2.22 -4.82
C PHE A 180 3.53 -3.29 -5.80
N ALA A 181 3.41 -2.90 -7.07
CA ALA A 181 3.42 -3.83 -8.18
C ALA A 181 4.69 -3.63 -9.01
N HIS A 182 5.28 -4.73 -9.44
CA HIS A 182 6.44 -4.74 -10.32
C HIS A 182 6.13 -5.55 -11.57
N ASP A 183 6.41 -4.98 -12.73
CA ASP A 183 6.36 -5.70 -14.00
C ASP A 183 7.74 -6.25 -14.33
N PRO A 184 7.96 -7.58 -14.25
CA PRO A 184 9.28 -8.16 -14.53
C PRO A 184 9.71 -8.05 -16.00
N VAL A 185 8.80 -7.67 -16.91
CA VAL A 185 9.09 -7.53 -18.35
C VAL A 185 9.64 -6.12 -18.65
N SER A 186 8.97 -5.08 -18.15
CA SER A 186 9.37 -3.68 -18.38
C SER A 186 10.21 -3.09 -17.25
N ASP A 187 10.40 -3.80 -16.14
CA ASP A 187 11.04 -3.34 -14.89
C ASP A 187 10.36 -2.11 -14.27
N ARG A 188 9.07 -1.89 -14.58
CA ARG A 188 8.25 -0.82 -13.98
C ARG A 188 7.85 -1.18 -12.57
N ILE A 189 8.00 -0.22 -11.66
CA ILE A 189 7.49 -0.29 -10.29
C ILE A 189 6.40 0.76 -10.15
N VAL A 190 5.25 0.38 -9.62
CA VAL A 190 4.19 1.30 -9.24
C VAL A 190 3.79 1.06 -7.79
N VAL A 191 3.55 2.13 -7.03
CA VAL A 191 2.93 1.99 -5.72
C VAL A 191 1.43 1.79 -5.88
N ILE A 192 0.89 0.79 -5.16
CA ILE A 192 -0.56 0.49 -5.15
C ILE A 192 -1.24 1.33 -4.09
N GLU A 193 -0.76 1.22 -2.85
CA GLU A 193 -1.30 1.92 -1.70
C GLU A 193 -0.32 1.92 -0.52
N ILE A 194 -0.57 2.81 0.42
CA ILE A 194 0.00 2.78 1.77
C ILE A 194 -1.13 2.49 2.77
N ASN A 195 -0.85 1.64 3.73
CA ASN A 195 -1.75 1.37 4.85
C ASN A 195 -1.15 1.98 6.11
N PRO A 196 -1.56 3.21 6.53
CA PRO A 196 -0.96 3.92 7.66
C PRO A 196 -1.43 3.33 9.00
N ARG A 197 -1.22 2.06 9.18
CA ARG A 197 -1.62 1.25 10.34
C ARG A 197 -0.95 -0.10 10.32
N THR A 198 -0.93 -0.77 11.46
CA THR A 198 -0.60 -2.20 11.49
C THR A 198 -1.66 -3.02 10.74
N SER A 199 -1.20 -4.03 10.00
CA SER A 199 -2.01 -4.84 9.10
C SER A 199 -1.84 -6.33 9.38
N ARG A 200 -2.44 -7.18 8.55
CA ARG A 200 -2.21 -8.64 8.60
C ARG A 200 -0.78 -8.99 8.23
N SER A 201 -0.21 -8.30 7.26
CA SER A 201 1.20 -8.45 6.88
C SER A 201 2.16 -8.01 7.99
N SER A 202 1.79 -7.02 8.81
CA SER A 202 2.56 -6.66 10.02
C SER A 202 2.60 -7.81 11.04
N ALA A 203 1.52 -8.57 11.16
CA ALA A 203 1.49 -9.76 12.03
C ALA A 203 2.37 -10.88 11.48
N LEU A 204 2.35 -11.11 10.17
CA LEU A 204 3.25 -12.04 9.48
C LEU A 204 4.71 -11.61 9.67
N ALA A 205 5.03 -10.36 9.37
CA ALA A 205 6.36 -9.79 9.52
C ALA A 205 6.86 -9.92 10.96
N SER A 206 6.03 -9.61 11.95
CA SER A 206 6.40 -9.74 13.37
C SER A 206 6.71 -11.17 13.77
N LYS A 207 5.95 -12.15 13.25
CA LYS A 207 6.21 -13.57 13.49
C LYS A 207 7.47 -14.07 12.78
N ALA A 208 7.65 -13.65 11.53
CA ALA A 208 8.80 -14.07 10.73
C ALA A 208 10.12 -13.52 11.28
N THR A 209 10.14 -12.24 11.65
CA THR A 209 11.35 -11.53 12.05
C THR A 209 11.63 -11.53 13.55
N GLY A 210 10.61 -11.82 14.37
CA GLY A 210 10.67 -11.61 15.80
C GLY A 210 10.65 -10.13 16.21
N TYR A 211 10.47 -9.20 15.26
CA TYR A 211 10.36 -7.77 15.56
C TYR A 211 8.91 -7.41 15.93
N PRO A 212 8.65 -6.93 17.16
CA PRO A 212 7.28 -6.73 17.64
C PRO A 212 6.70 -5.40 17.16
N ILE A 213 6.30 -5.30 15.89
CA ILE A 213 5.85 -4.05 15.23
C ILE A 213 4.81 -3.31 16.07
N ALA A 214 3.73 -3.99 16.50
CA ALA A 214 2.65 -3.35 17.25
C ALA A 214 3.13 -2.78 18.60
N LYS A 215 4.04 -3.47 19.31
CA LYS A 215 4.62 -2.98 20.57
C LYS A 215 5.53 -1.78 20.34
N VAL A 216 6.32 -1.80 19.28
CA VAL A 216 7.21 -0.69 18.91
C VAL A 216 6.36 0.52 18.51
N ALA A 217 5.37 0.34 17.63
CA ALA A 217 4.45 1.40 17.22
C ALA A 217 3.70 2.04 18.42
N ALA A 218 3.26 1.21 19.39
CA ALA A 218 2.63 1.74 20.60
C ALA A 218 3.60 2.59 21.45
N LYS A 219 4.89 2.24 21.51
CA LYS A 219 5.90 3.05 22.21
C LYS A 219 6.22 4.34 21.45
N ILE A 220 6.31 4.29 20.13
CA ILE A 220 6.47 5.47 19.28
C ILE A 220 5.30 6.44 19.51
N ALA A 221 4.06 5.93 19.57
CA ALA A 221 2.88 6.74 19.87
C ALA A 221 2.92 7.41 21.25
N LEU A 222 3.76 6.91 22.16
CA LEU A 222 4.03 7.53 23.48
C LEU A 222 5.25 8.47 23.46
N GLY A 223 5.84 8.75 22.30
CA GLY A 223 6.96 9.69 22.11
C GLY A 223 8.35 9.08 22.25
N TYR A 224 8.49 7.75 22.20
CA TYR A 224 9.81 7.11 22.15
C TYR A 224 10.32 7.03 20.72
N ASN A 225 11.61 7.23 20.52
CA ASN A 225 12.29 7.03 19.25
C ASN A 225 12.82 5.60 19.09
N LEU A 226 13.07 5.17 17.85
CA LEU A 226 13.50 3.81 17.54
C LEU A 226 14.80 3.41 18.24
N ASP A 227 15.73 4.33 18.44
CA ASP A 227 17.01 4.13 19.11
C ASP A 227 16.89 4.08 20.65
N GLU A 228 15.76 4.49 21.22
CA GLU A 228 15.45 4.40 22.66
C GLU A 228 14.69 3.11 23.01
N ILE A 229 14.01 2.50 22.04
CA ILE A 229 13.19 1.32 22.24
C ILE A 229 14.05 0.05 22.14
N LYS A 230 14.23 -0.66 23.27
CA LYS A 230 14.87 -1.97 23.23
C LYS A 230 13.99 -2.99 22.52
N ASN A 231 14.59 -3.77 21.62
CA ASN A 231 13.94 -4.92 21.01
C ASN A 231 13.68 -5.98 22.08
N ALA A 232 12.40 -6.24 22.35
CA ALA A 232 11.98 -7.13 23.43
C ALA A 232 12.32 -8.62 23.17
N VAL A 233 12.58 -8.98 21.90
CA VAL A 233 12.92 -10.36 21.52
C VAL A 233 14.41 -10.62 21.70
N THR A 234 15.25 -9.73 21.20
CA THR A 234 16.72 -9.88 21.34
C THR A 234 17.22 -9.49 22.72
N GLY A 235 16.54 -8.55 23.40
CA GLY A 235 16.93 -8.00 24.70
C GLY A 235 18.23 -7.19 24.69
N LYS A 236 18.94 -7.15 23.55
CA LYS A 236 20.27 -6.55 23.38
C LYS A 236 20.29 -5.40 22.39
N THR A 237 19.57 -5.54 21.28
CA THR A 237 19.50 -4.53 20.21
C THR A 237 18.37 -3.54 20.45
N PHE A 238 18.42 -2.42 19.73
CA PHE A 238 17.35 -1.42 19.72
C PHE A 238 16.44 -1.62 18.50
N ALA A 239 15.27 -0.99 18.53
CA ALA A 239 14.27 -1.08 17.48
C ALA A 239 14.70 -0.41 16.16
N CYS A 240 15.77 0.38 16.16
CA CYS A 240 16.35 0.98 14.95
C CYS A 240 17.18 0.01 14.10
N PHE A 241 17.40 -1.23 14.54
CA PHE A 241 18.13 -2.24 13.77
C PHE A 241 17.16 -3.08 12.96
N GLU A 242 17.37 -3.14 11.65
CA GLU A 242 16.62 -4.00 10.75
C GLU A 242 16.84 -5.48 11.09
N PRO A 243 15.79 -6.30 11.11
CA PRO A 243 15.94 -7.75 11.31
C PRO A 243 16.68 -8.40 10.13
N THR A 244 17.55 -9.34 10.45
CA THR A 244 18.25 -10.18 9.46
C THR A 244 17.83 -11.62 9.65
N LEU A 245 17.33 -12.27 8.59
CA LEU A 245 16.83 -13.64 8.62
C LEU A 245 17.69 -14.56 7.77
N ASP A 246 17.96 -15.77 8.28
CA ASP A 246 18.61 -16.87 7.58
C ASP A 246 17.62 -18.01 7.20
N TYR A 247 16.34 -17.72 7.25
CA TYR A 247 15.23 -18.62 6.89
C TYR A 247 14.13 -17.85 6.17
N VAL A 248 13.21 -18.58 5.56
CA VAL A 248 12.02 -18.03 4.91
C VAL A 248 10.78 -18.57 5.59
N VAL A 249 9.83 -17.71 5.88
CA VAL A 249 8.49 -18.06 6.37
C VAL A 249 7.52 -18.01 5.20
N LEU A 250 6.83 -19.12 4.97
CA LEU A 250 5.78 -19.21 3.95
C LEU A 250 4.41 -19.20 4.62
N THR A 251 3.52 -18.40 4.10
CA THR A 251 2.13 -18.33 4.56
C THR A 251 1.20 -18.83 3.46
N PHE A 252 0.40 -19.83 3.80
CA PHE A 252 -0.61 -20.40 2.90
C PHE A 252 -2.00 -20.04 3.39
N PRO A 253 -2.91 -19.60 2.51
CA PRO A 253 -4.31 -19.44 2.86
C PRO A 253 -4.92 -20.81 3.16
N ARG A 254 -5.81 -20.83 4.14
CA ARG A 254 -6.62 -22.01 4.44
C ARG A 254 -8.07 -21.71 4.14
N TRP A 255 -8.56 -22.32 3.10
CA TRP A 255 -9.95 -22.26 2.71
C TRP A 255 -10.82 -23.15 3.59
N PRO A 256 -12.06 -22.76 3.90
CA PRO A 256 -13.00 -23.59 4.66
C PRO A 256 -13.47 -24.82 3.88
#